data_749661262947daf0849872072264468c
#
_entry.id   749661262947daf0849872072264468c
#
_cell.length_a   1.000
_cell.length_b   1.000
_cell.length_c   1.000
_cell.angle_alpha   90.00
_cell.angle_beta   90.00
_cell.angle_gamma   90.00
#
_symmetry.space_group_name_H-M   'P 1'
#
loop_
_entity.id
_entity.type
_entity.pdbx_description
1 polymer ?
#
loop_
_entity_poly.entity_id
_entity_poly.type
_entity_poly.pdbx_seq_one_letter_code
_entity_poly.pdbx_strand_id
1 'polypeptide(L)'
;MDIKAYKMDGLGNDFVIIDQRTKNIEFSKKQIIKICDRNFIGCDQLIIIKKNRELDAGLEFYNSDGSVSGACGNGTRCVAYLLSKENNKKEITAWTSSAI
;
A
#
# COMPACT_ATOMS: atom_id res chain seq x y z
N MET A 1 6.68 8.55 -16.64
CA MET A 1 7.14 8.38 -15.26
C MET A 1 6.70 7.01 -14.77
N ASP A 2 7.65 6.18 -14.37
CA ASP A 2 7.36 4.79 -13.98
C ASP A 2 7.14 4.70 -12.48
N ILE A 3 6.02 4.10 -12.10
CA ILE A 3 5.66 3.85 -10.71
C ILE A 3 5.49 2.34 -10.55
N LYS A 4 6.13 1.77 -9.54
CA LYS A 4 5.91 0.36 -9.21
C LYS A 4 4.56 0.22 -8.52
N ALA A 5 3.67 -0.54 -9.13
CA ALA A 5 2.35 -0.80 -8.57
C ALA A 5 2.00 -2.27 -8.70
N TYR A 6 1.28 -2.79 -7.73
CA TYR A 6 0.90 -4.19 -7.67
C TYR A 6 -0.58 -4.31 -7.35
N LYS A 7 -1.24 -5.27 -7.97
CA LYS A 7 -2.61 -5.64 -7.61
C LYS A 7 -2.54 -6.94 -6.84
N MET A 8 -3.04 -6.96 -5.60
CA MET A 8 -2.98 -8.15 -4.76
C MET A 8 -4.30 -8.40 -4.06
N ASP A 9 -4.54 -9.67 -3.76
CA ASP A 9 -5.69 -10.12 -2.99
C ASP A 9 -5.25 -10.64 -1.63
N GLY A 10 -5.91 -10.18 -0.58
CA GLY A 10 -5.85 -10.80 0.72
C GLY A 10 -7.07 -11.67 0.93
N LEU A 11 -7.32 -12.10 2.16
CA LEU A 11 -8.48 -12.92 2.50
C LEU A 11 -9.77 -12.09 2.45
N GLY A 12 -10.41 -12.05 1.27
CA GLY A 12 -11.66 -11.35 1.08
C GLY A 12 -11.53 -9.87 0.70
N ASN A 13 -10.32 -9.34 0.61
CA ASN A 13 -10.07 -7.96 0.22
C ASN A 13 -9.08 -7.91 -0.93
N ASP A 14 -9.17 -6.89 -1.77
CA ASP A 14 -8.15 -6.65 -2.78
C ASP A 14 -7.54 -5.27 -2.60
N PHE A 15 -6.28 -5.15 -3.03
CA PHE A 15 -5.45 -3.99 -2.79
C PHE A 15 -4.71 -3.59 -4.05
N VAL A 16 -4.60 -2.27 -4.26
CA VAL A 16 -3.57 -1.72 -5.13
C VAL A 16 -2.46 -1.21 -4.21
N ILE A 17 -1.23 -1.66 -4.45
CA ILE A 17 -0.08 -1.30 -3.65
C ILE A 17 0.87 -0.50 -4.53
N ILE A 18 1.19 0.72 -4.13
CA ILE A 18 2.10 1.60 -4.86
C ILE A 18 3.36 1.75 -4.05
N ASP A 19 4.49 1.40 -4.65
CA ASP A 19 5.81 1.50 -4.02
C ASP A 19 6.43 2.85 -4.34
N GLN A 20 6.52 3.72 -3.34
CA GLN A 20 7.10 5.05 -3.46
C GLN A 20 8.43 5.18 -2.71
N ARG A 21 9.09 4.07 -2.39
CA ARG A 21 10.34 4.14 -1.64
C ARG A 21 11.45 4.83 -2.43
N THR A 22 11.44 4.73 -3.75
CA THR A 22 12.44 5.35 -4.60
C THR A 22 11.95 6.62 -5.30
N LYS A 23 10.66 6.89 -5.26
CA LYS A 23 10.06 8.01 -5.96
C LYS A 23 8.82 8.49 -5.21
N ASN A 24 8.96 9.61 -4.53
CA ASN A 24 7.87 10.15 -3.71
C ASN A 24 6.91 10.98 -4.58
N ILE A 25 5.70 10.48 -4.74
CA ILE A 25 4.64 11.16 -5.49
C ILE A 25 3.46 11.37 -4.55
N GLU A 26 2.95 12.60 -4.51
CA GLU A 26 1.77 12.93 -3.75
C GLU A 26 0.52 12.65 -4.58
N PHE A 27 -0.39 11.85 -4.05
CA PHE A 27 -1.68 11.59 -4.69
C PHE A 27 -2.76 12.44 -4.05
N SER A 28 -3.54 13.13 -4.88
CA SER A 28 -4.72 13.84 -4.40
C SER A 28 -5.82 12.85 -4.06
N LYS A 29 -6.80 13.31 -3.27
CA LYS A 29 -7.97 12.48 -2.95
C LYS A 29 -8.68 11.99 -4.22
N LYS A 30 -8.80 12.86 -5.22
CA LYS A 30 -9.43 12.50 -6.51
C LYS A 30 -8.65 11.38 -7.22
N GLN A 31 -7.34 11.44 -7.19
CA GLN A 31 -6.49 10.41 -7.80
C GLN A 31 -6.65 9.07 -7.08
N ILE A 32 -6.71 9.08 -5.76
CA ILE A 32 -6.92 7.87 -4.96
C ILE A 32 -8.27 7.24 -5.30
N ILE A 33 -9.33 8.04 -5.34
CA ILE A 33 -10.67 7.57 -5.73
C ILE A 33 -10.64 6.94 -7.12
N LYS A 34 -9.95 7.58 -8.06
CA LYS A 34 -9.82 7.09 -9.43
C LYS A 34 -9.12 5.73 -9.48
N ILE A 35 -8.03 5.58 -8.75
CA ILE A 35 -7.29 4.31 -8.70
C ILE A 35 -8.17 3.19 -8.14
N CYS A 36 -8.93 3.49 -7.10
CA CYS A 36 -9.79 2.50 -6.45
C CYS A 36 -11.09 2.20 -7.22
N ASP A 37 -11.42 3.01 -8.22
CA ASP A 37 -12.63 2.86 -9.02
C ASP A 37 -12.55 1.56 -9.83
N ARG A 38 -13.58 0.71 -9.69
CA ARG A 38 -13.65 -0.58 -10.39
C ARG A 38 -13.71 -0.45 -11.90
N ASN A 39 -14.07 0.72 -12.42
CA ASN A 39 -14.03 0.99 -13.86
C ASN A 39 -12.66 1.38 -14.36
N PHE A 40 -11.69 1.54 -13.47
CA PHE A 40 -10.29 1.84 -13.81
C PHE A 40 -9.42 0.67 -13.36
N ILE A 41 -8.74 0.76 -12.20
CA ILE A 41 -7.99 -0.37 -11.66
C ILE A 41 -8.85 -1.16 -10.68
N GLY A 42 -9.38 -0.47 -9.69
CA GLY A 42 -10.31 -1.04 -8.73
C GLY A 42 -9.64 -1.77 -7.58
N CYS A 43 -10.04 -1.41 -6.37
CA CYS A 43 -9.61 -2.13 -5.16
C CYS A 43 -10.45 -1.70 -3.97
N ASP A 44 -10.44 -2.51 -2.92
CA ASP A 44 -11.05 -2.14 -1.65
C ASP A 44 -10.24 -1.07 -0.95
N GLN A 45 -8.91 -1.17 -1.01
CA GLN A 45 -8.02 -0.19 -0.39
C GLN A 45 -6.76 0.01 -1.22
N LEU A 46 -6.24 1.24 -1.17
CA LEU A 46 -4.95 1.60 -1.73
C LEU A 46 -3.92 1.63 -0.60
N ILE A 47 -2.78 1.01 -0.83
CA ILE A 47 -1.66 1.01 0.11
C ILE A 47 -0.47 1.67 -0.55
N ILE A 48 0.14 2.64 0.13
CA ILE A 48 1.35 3.30 -0.35
C ILE A 48 2.51 2.89 0.54
N ILE A 49 3.57 2.36 -0.08
CA ILE A 49 4.80 2.01 0.62
C ILE A 49 5.74 3.19 0.49
N LYS A 50 6.12 3.78 1.62
CA LYS A 50 7.04 4.91 1.66
C LYS A 50 8.36 4.51 2.30
N LYS A 51 9.40 5.26 1.96
CA LYS A 51 10.71 5.07 2.58
C LYS A 51 10.65 5.47 4.05
N ASN A 52 11.25 4.67 4.92
CA ASN A 52 11.38 4.96 6.33
C ASN A 52 12.85 4.82 6.72
N ARG A 53 13.36 5.72 7.56
CA ARG A 53 14.78 5.74 7.91
C ARG A 53 15.21 4.55 8.77
N GLU A 54 14.33 4.10 9.65
CA GLU A 54 14.67 3.11 10.68
C GLU A 54 14.08 1.75 10.42
N LEU A 55 12.97 1.70 9.67
CA LEU A 55 12.22 0.48 9.40
C LEU A 55 12.30 0.14 7.92
N ASP A 56 11.87 -1.07 7.56
CA ASP A 56 11.86 -1.50 6.16
C ASP A 56 10.94 -0.64 5.30
N ALA A 57 9.86 -0.15 5.87
CA ALA A 57 8.93 0.71 5.13
C ALA A 57 7.99 1.49 6.05
N GLY A 58 7.45 2.58 5.55
CA GLY A 58 6.26 3.23 6.10
C GLY A 58 5.07 2.86 5.23
N LEU A 59 3.91 2.62 5.82
CA LEU A 59 2.70 2.25 5.10
C LEU A 59 1.59 3.26 5.34
N GLU A 60 0.93 3.66 4.26
CA GLU A 60 -0.27 4.49 4.34
C GLU A 60 -1.41 3.73 3.66
N PHE A 61 -2.56 3.72 4.31
CA PHE A 61 -3.75 3.01 3.85
C PHE A 61 -4.85 4.02 3.53
N TYR A 62 -5.49 3.85 2.37
CA TYR A 62 -6.59 4.70 1.94
C TYR A 62 -7.79 3.85 1.55
N ASN A 63 -8.96 4.34 1.95
CA ASN A 63 -10.23 3.73 1.51
C ASN A 63 -10.55 4.15 0.08
N SER A 64 -11.49 3.45 -0.54
CA SER A 64 -11.89 3.73 -1.92
C SER A 64 -12.53 5.11 -2.11
N ASP A 65 -12.98 5.74 -1.02
CA ASP A 65 -13.52 7.10 -1.06
C ASP A 65 -12.44 8.19 -0.91
N GLY A 66 -11.17 7.77 -0.85
CA GLY A 66 -10.04 8.69 -0.71
C GLY A 66 -9.69 9.07 0.72
N SER A 67 -10.43 8.59 1.70
CA SER A 67 -10.14 8.88 3.10
C SER A 67 -8.99 8.00 3.61
N VAL A 68 -8.26 8.52 4.60
CA VAL A 68 -7.21 7.76 5.26
C VAL A 68 -7.85 6.65 6.08
N SER A 69 -7.33 5.44 5.94
CA SER A 69 -7.77 4.28 6.71
C SER A 69 -6.76 3.95 7.80
N GLY A 70 -7.22 3.28 8.85
CA GLY A 70 -6.32 2.61 9.77
C GLY A 70 -5.64 1.41 9.10
N ALA A 71 -4.62 0.87 9.74
CA ALA A 71 -3.89 -0.27 9.19
C ALA A 71 -4.81 -1.49 9.05
N CYS A 72 -4.67 -2.17 7.92
CA CYS A 72 -5.42 -3.39 7.60
C CYS A 72 -4.48 -4.59 7.69
N GLY A 73 -4.84 -5.58 8.51
CA GLY A 73 -4.01 -6.77 8.69
C GLY A 73 -3.77 -7.54 7.39
N ASN A 74 -4.81 -7.69 6.57
CA ASN A 74 -4.68 -8.39 5.28
C ASN A 74 -3.77 -7.63 4.32
N GLY A 75 -3.94 -6.31 4.23
CA GLY A 75 -3.09 -5.46 3.38
C GLY A 75 -1.65 -5.47 3.85
N THR A 76 -1.43 -5.41 5.15
CA THR A 76 -0.09 -5.45 5.73
C THR A 76 0.61 -6.77 5.40
N ARG A 77 -0.10 -7.89 5.42
CA ARG A 77 0.46 -9.18 5.02
C ARG A 77 0.86 -9.19 3.54
N CYS A 78 0.05 -8.59 2.68
CA CYS A 78 0.38 -8.48 1.26
C CYS A 78 1.67 -7.69 1.06
N VAL A 79 1.83 -6.56 1.75
CA VAL A 79 3.05 -5.76 1.68
C VAL A 79 4.23 -6.53 2.23
N ALA A 80 4.07 -7.19 3.38
CA ALA A 80 5.13 -7.99 3.98
C ALA A 80 5.61 -9.08 3.02
N TYR A 81 4.69 -9.74 2.34
CA TYR A 81 5.02 -10.74 1.33
C TYR A 81 5.86 -10.13 0.21
N LEU A 82 5.44 -8.99 -0.34
CA LEU A 82 6.18 -8.31 -1.41
C LEU A 82 7.59 -7.94 -0.97
N LEU A 83 7.72 -7.31 0.20
CA LEU A 83 9.02 -6.86 0.71
C LEU A 83 9.92 -8.04 1.06
N SER A 84 9.36 -9.08 1.64
CA SER A 84 10.11 -10.29 1.97
C SER A 84 10.65 -10.96 0.73
N LYS A 85 9.85 -11.06 -0.31
CA LYS A 85 10.25 -11.67 -1.58
C LYS A 85 11.34 -10.86 -2.27
N GLU A 86 11.21 -9.54 -2.26
CA GLU A 86 12.17 -8.63 -2.87
C GLU A 86 13.53 -8.67 -2.17
N ASN A 87 13.53 -8.66 -0.83
CA ASN A 87 14.73 -8.56 -0.02
C ASN A 87 15.24 -9.90 0.50
N ASN A 88 14.53 -10.98 0.24
CA ASN A 88 14.82 -12.31 0.77
C ASN A 88 14.91 -12.30 2.31
N LYS A 89 14.07 -11.50 2.95
CA LYS A 89 13.96 -11.41 4.40
C LYS A 89 12.75 -12.17 4.90
N LYS A 90 12.89 -12.82 6.05
CA LYS A 90 11.76 -13.49 6.70
C LYS A 90 10.98 -12.55 7.60
N GLU A 91 11.60 -11.46 8.05
CA GLU A 91 11.00 -10.51 8.96
C GLU A 91 11.07 -9.12 8.35
N ILE A 92 9.91 -8.45 8.32
CA ILE A 92 9.78 -7.10 7.77
C ILE A 92 9.22 -6.19 8.84
N THR A 93 9.86 -5.04 9.04
CA THR A 93 9.38 -4.01 9.94
C THR A 93 8.76 -2.87 9.14
N ALA A 94 7.63 -2.37 9.60
CA ALA A 94 6.93 -1.29 8.93
C ALA A 94 6.27 -0.36 9.93
N TRP A 95 6.23 0.93 9.58
CA TRP A 95 5.51 1.93 10.35
C TRP A 95 4.14 2.13 9.72
N THR A 96 3.11 2.21 10.56
CA THR A 96 1.76 2.55 10.15
C THR A 96 1.23 3.67 11.02
N SER A 97 0.22 4.39 10.54
CA SER A 97 -0.40 5.47 11.29
C SER A 97 -1.25 4.98 12.46
N SER A 98 -1.52 3.69 12.51
CA SER A 98 -2.30 3.07 13.61
C SER A 98 -1.79 1.66 13.88
N ALA A 99 -2.10 1.16 15.08
CA ALA A 99 -1.76 -0.22 15.44
C ALA A 99 -2.59 -1.20 14.60
N ILE A 100 -1.98 -2.32 14.32
CA ILE A 100 -2.63 -3.42 13.59
C ILE A 100 -3.31 -4.36 14.59
#